data_b7bf02ebcb58839883738b278e05ff4f
#
_entry.id   b7bf02ebcb58839883738b278e05ff4f
#
_cell.length_a   1.000
_cell.length_b   1.000
_cell.length_c   1.000
_cell.angle_alpha   90.00
_cell.angle_beta   90.00
_cell.angle_gamma   90.00
#
_symmetry.space_group_name_H-M   'P 1'
#
loop_
_entity.id
_entity.type
_entity.pdbx_description
1 polymer ?
#
loop_
_entity_poly.entity_id
_entity_poly.type
_entity_poly.pdbx_seq_one_letter_code
_entity_poly.pdbx_strand_id
1 'polypeptide(L)'
;MTGILHLHSFLRYVAVILLIWTIVHAYMNMKNKEAAPSKWSMLSMMVVHTQFILGLILWFQKYSAVSGTPEMKLPENRYFIMEHSMMMLIAIALITLGHIKGKRAADSATRYKTIFRFFLIGFIIMMAMIPWPFLSFAPVRGWF
;
A
#
# COMPACT_ATOMS: atom_id res chain seq x y z
N MET A 1 -9.34 20.35 -0.38
CA MET A 1 -9.75 18.93 -0.31
C MET A 1 -9.57 18.19 -1.64
N THR A 2 -10.05 18.72 -2.75
CA THR A 2 -9.94 18.09 -4.08
C THR A 2 -8.49 17.81 -4.51
N GLY A 3 -7.56 18.75 -4.35
CA GLY A 3 -6.16 18.56 -4.76
C GLY A 3 -5.44 17.42 -4.04
N ILE A 4 -5.62 17.27 -2.72
CA ILE A 4 -5.02 16.16 -1.96
C ILE A 4 -5.64 14.82 -2.37
N LEU A 5 -6.94 14.80 -2.63
CA LEU A 5 -7.62 13.59 -3.12
C LEU A 5 -7.09 13.16 -4.49
N HIS A 6 -6.93 14.11 -5.42
CA HIS A 6 -6.36 13.82 -6.74
C HIS A 6 -4.90 13.36 -6.63
N LEU A 7 -4.10 13.97 -5.76
CA LEU A 7 -2.72 13.54 -5.51
C LEU A 7 -2.66 12.13 -4.94
N HIS A 8 -3.48 11.82 -3.93
CA HIS A 8 -3.59 10.48 -3.37
C HIS A 8 -4.02 9.45 -4.42
N SER A 9 -4.99 9.80 -5.26
CA SER A 9 -5.45 8.93 -6.34
C SER A 9 -4.38 8.72 -7.42
N PHE A 10 -3.63 9.74 -7.80
CA PHE A 10 -2.54 9.63 -8.77
C PHE A 10 -1.37 8.79 -8.22
N LEU A 11 -0.90 9.10 -7.02
CA LEU A 11 0.22 8.36 -6.40
C LEU A 11 -0.11 6.88 -6.15
N ARG A 12 -1.38 6.51 -6.08
CA ARG A 12 -1.82 5.11 -6.07
C ARG A 12 -1.24 4.32 -7.24
N TYR A 13 -1.29 4.87 -8.46
CA TYR A 13 -0.74 4.21 -9.64
C TYR A 13 0.78 4.10 -9.58
N VAL A 14 1.46 5.13 -9.10
CA VAL A 14 2.91 5.10 -8.87
C VAL A 14 3.27 4.01 -7.86
N ALA A 15 2.53 3.91 -6.76
CA ALA A 15 2.75 2.87 -5.76
C ALA A 15 2.55 1.46 -6.33
N VAL A 16 1.46 1.24 -7.09
CA VAL A 16 1.18 -0.05 -7.74
C VAL A 16 2.31 -0.46 -8.68
N ILE A 17 2.76 0.45 -9.56
CA ILE A 17 3.84 0.18 -10.52
C ILE A 17 5.15 -0.16 -9.79
N LEU A 18 5.54 0.63 -8.78
CA LEU A 18 6.76 0.39 -8.02
C LEU A 18 6.70 -0.91 -7.22
N LEU A 19 5.55 -1.26 -6.65
CA LEU A 19 5.37 -2.51 -5.92
C LEU A 19 5.47 -3.71 -6.87
N ILE A 20 4.82 -3.68 -8.02
CA ILE A 20 4.94 -4.73 -9.04
C ILE A 20 6.40 -4.88 -9.44
N TRP A 21 7.08 -3.78 -9.76
CA TRP A 21 8.50 -3.82 -10.13
C TRP A 21 9.36 -4.42 -9.03
N THR A 22 9.16 -4.01 -7.78
CA THR A 22 9.92 -4.54 -6.63
C THR A 22 9.67 -6.04 -6.44
N ILE A 23 8.43 -6.50 -6.58
CA ILE A 23 8.08 -7.92 -6.47
C ILE A 23 8.75 -8.73 -7.58
N VAL A 24 8.66 -8.28 -8.83
CA VAL A 24 9.29 -8.94 -9.98
C VAL A 24 10.82 -8.96 -9.83
N HIS A 25 11.42 -7.83 -9.47
CA HIS A 25 12.86 -7.73 -9.22
C HIS A 25 13.31 -8.67 -8.09
N ALA A 26 12.56 -8.75 -6.99
CA ALA A 26 12.86 -9.66 -5.90
C ALA A 26 12.72 -11.13 -6.33
N TYR A 27 11.68 -11.45 -7.10
CA TYR A 27 11.49 -12.80 -7.66
C TYR A 27 12.67 -13.23 -8.54
N MET A 28 13.13 -12.35 -9.42
CA MET A 28 14.27 -12.64 -10.32
C MET A 28 15.57 -12.86 -9.57
N ASN A 29 15.76 -12.16 -8.44
CA ASN A 29 17.01 -12.20 -7.68
C ASN A 29 17.01 -13.19 -6.49
N MET A 30 15.88 -13.81 -6.14
CA MET A 30 15.80 -14.70 -4.97
C MET A 30 16.64 -15.98 -5.09
N LYS A 31 17.07 -16.36 -6.30
CA LYS A 31 17.96 -17.49 -6.54
C LYS A 31 19.40 -17.07 -6.82
N ASN A 32 19.64 -15.78 -7.02
CA ASN A 32 20.97 -15.24 -7.29
C ASN A 32 21.70 -14.96 -5.96
N LYS A 33 22.70 -15.77 -5.65
CA LYS A 33 23.47 -15.66 -4.40
C LYS A 33 24.36 -14.42 -4.34
N GLU A 34 24.67 -13.82 -5.48
CA GLU A 34 25.58 -12.67 -5.61
C GLU A 34 24.83 -11.35 -5.92
N ALA A 35 23.49 -11.38 -5.94
CA ALA A 35 22.71 -10.20 -6.26
C ALA A 35 22.94 -9.06 -5.24
N ALA A 36 23.38 -7.91 -5.74
CA ALA A 36 23.60 -6.72 -4.91
C ALA A 36 22.29 -6.22 -4.27
N PRO A 37 22.37 -5.55 -3.11
CA PRO A 37 21.22 -4.86 -2.54
C PRO A 37 20.64 -3.84 -3.53
N SER A 38 19.32 -3.79 -3.62
CA SER A 38 18.63 -2.89 -4.54
C SER A 38 17.82 -1.85 -3.76
N LYS A 39 17.68 -0.67 -4.36
CA LYS A 39 16.92 0.45 -3.79
C LYS A 39 15.40 0.34 -3.98
N TRP A 40 14.92 -0.60 -4.78
CA TRP A 40 13.51 -0.68 -5.15
C TRP A 40 12.57 -0.89 -3.97
N SER A 41 12.93 -1.76 -3.02
CA SER A 41 12.13 -1.96 -1.80
C SER A 41 12.05 -0.71 -0.93
N MET A 42 13.13 0.08 -0.87
CA MET A 42 13.13 1.36 -0.16
C MET A 42 12.21 2.39 -0.86
N LEU A 43 12.33 2.52 -2.19
CA LEU A 43 11.52 3.47 -2.96
C LEU A 43 10.03 3.13 -2.85
N SER A 44 9.66 1.86 -2.98
CA SER A 44 8.28 1.41 -2.82
C SER A 44 7.77 1.70 -1.40
N MET A 45 8.56 1.40 -0.37
CA MET A 45 8.22 1.70 1.01
C MET A 45 7.99 3.22 1.20
N MET A 46 8.85 4.07 0.67
CA MET A 46 8.69 5.53 0.78
C MET A 46 7.39 6.02 0.13
N VAL A 47 7.06 5.52 -1.05
CA VAL A 47 5.84 5.92 -1.75
C VAL A 47 4.58 5.47 -0.99
N VAL A 48 4.55 4.24 -0.46
CA VAL A 48 3.40 3.80 0.33
C VAL A 48 3.25 4.55 1.66
N HIS A 49 4.36 5.00 2.28
CA HIS A 49 4.29 5.88 3.45
C HIS A 49 3.78 7.27 3.08
N THR A 50 4.19 7.83 1.94
CA THR A 50 3.63 9.08 1.43
C THR A 50 2.13 8.95 1.18
N GLN A 51 1.69 7.83 0.59
CA GLN A 51 0.28 7.52 0.42
C GLN A 51 -0.46 7.44 1.77
N PHE A 52 0.16 6.85 2.78
CA PHE A 52 -0.40 6.79 4.12
C PHE A 52 -0.62 8.19 4.71
N ILE A 53 0.37 9.06 4.62
CA ILE A 53 0.27 10.44 5.12
C ILE A 53 -0.87 11.20 4.43
N LEU A 54 -0.95 11.11 3.09
CA LEU A 54 -2.02 11.74 2.32
C LEU A 54 -3.39 11.15 2.68
N GLY A 55 -3.47 9.84 2.84
CA GLY A 55 -4.69 9.14 3.27
C GLY A 55 -5.12 9.56 4.67
N LEU A 56 -4.18 9.72 5.59
CA LEU A 56 -4.44 10.18 6.95
C LEU A 56 -4.98 11.62 6.98
N ILE A 57 -4.40 12.51 6.17
CA ILE A 57 -4.91 13.89 6.02
C ILE A 57 -6.35 13.88 5.50
N LEU A 58 -6.63 13.08 4.47
CA LEU A 58 -7.98 12.93 3.92
C LEU A 58 -8.97 12.36 4.95
N TRP A 59 -8.51 11.39 5.74
CA TRP A 59 -9.31 10.80 6.81
C TRP A 59 -9.70 11.86 7.85
N PHE A 60 -8.75 12.64 8.32
CA PHE A 60 -9.04 13.73 9.27
C PHE A 60 -9.95 14.80 8.68
N GLN A 61 -9.74 15.19 7.43
CA GLN A 61 -10.55 16.23 6.80
C GLN A 61 -11.99 15.81 6.51
N LYS A 62 -12.23 14.55 6.21
CA LYS A 62 -13.55 14.07 5.74
C LYS A 62 -14.28 13.23 6.77
N TYR A 63 -13.58 12.37 7.49
CA TYR A 63 -14.22 11.29 8.26
C TYR A 63 -14.07 11.40 9.78
N SER A 64 -13.21 12.27 10.30
CA SER A 64 -13.02 12.41 11.75
C SER A 64 -14.31 12.82 12.48
N ALA A 65 -15.09 13.74 11.88
CA ALA A 65 -16.36 14.20 12.45
C ALA A 65 -17.50 13.15 12.38
N VAL A 66 -17.38 12.20 11.46
CA VAL A 66 -18.40 11.13 11.24
C VAL A 66 -18.04 9.87 12.03
N SER A 67 -16.77 9.71 12.41
CA SER A 67 -16.30 8.55 13.16
C SER A 67 -16.98 8.48 14.54
N GLY A 68 -17.54 7.32 14.85
CA GLY A 68 -18.31 7.11 16.09
C GLY A 68 -19.77 7.57 16.06
N THR A 69 -20.22 8.20 14.98
CA THR A 69 -21.63 8.58 14.80
C THR A 69 -22.43 7.51 14.04
N PRO A 70 -23.79 7.55 14.03
CA PRO A 70 -24.60 6.66 13.21
C PRO A 70 -24.29 6.71 11.71
N GLU A 71 -23.82 7.86 11.20
CA GLU A 71 -23.42 8.04 9.80
C GLU A 71 -22.23 7.18 9.40
N MET A 72 -21.41 6.73 10.36
CA MET A 72 -20.34 5.77 10.13
C MET A 72 -20.86 4.43 9.56
N LYS A 73 -22.13 4.08 9.82
CA LYS A 73 -22.76 2.85 9.31
C LYS A 73 -23.10 2.91 7.82
N LEU A 74 -23.13 4.11 7.22
CA LEU A 74 -23.29 4.23 5.78
C LEU A 74 -22.17 3.49 5.05
N PRO A 75 -22.47 2.70 4.01
CA PRO A 75 -21.47 1.82 3.37
C PRO A 75 -20.19 2.54 2.93
N GLU A 76 -20.31 3.74 2.36
CA GLU A 76 -19.15 4.53 1.94
C GLU A 76 -18.28 4.95 3.13
N ASN A 77 -18.89 5.49 4.19
CA ASN A 77 -18.17 5.98 5.35
C ASN A 77 -17.48 4.82 6.08
N ARG A 78 -18.19 3.71 6.30
CA ARG A 78 -17.65 2.51 6.92
C ARG A 78 -16.45 1.98 6.15
N TYR A 79 -16.58 1.91 4.81
CA TYR A 79 -15.49 1.44 3.96
C TYR A 79 -14.21 2.26 4.17
N PHE A 80 -14.27 3.59 4.02
CA PHE A 80 -13.08 4.43 4.12
C PHE A 80 -12.59 4.62 5.55
N ILE A 81 -13.48 4.64 6.55
CA ILE A 81 -13.11 4.81 7.96
C ILE A 81 -12.45 3.54 8.51
N MET A 82 -13.00 2.37 8.21
CA MET A 82 -12.58 1.11 8.80
C MET A 82 -11.86 0.19 7.80
N GLU A 83 -12.57 -0.29 6.78
CA GLU A 83 -12.09 -1.38 5.94
C GLU A 83 -10.83 -0.97 5.16
N HIS A 84 -10.90 0.11 4.39
CA HIS A 84 -9.78 0.63 3.62
C HIS A 84 -8.61 1.03 4.54
N SER A 85 -8.88 1.83 5.58
CA SER A 85 -7.84 2.36 6.44
C SER A 85 -7.09 1.26 7.20
N MET A 86 -7.82 0.31 7.81
CA MET A 86 -7.22 -0.79 8.57
C MET A 86 -6.40 -1.72 7.68
N MET A 87 -6.95 -2.11 6.54
CA MET A 87 -6.25 -3.02 5.64
C MET A 87 -5.04 -2.38 4.98
N MET A 88 -5.11 -1.06 4.67
CA MET A 88 -3.93 -0.32 4.19
C MET A 88 -2.84 -0.23 5.25
N LEU A 89 -3.18 -0.03 6.54
CA LEU A 89 -2.19 -0.07 7.62
C LEU A 89 -1.49 -1.43 7.70
N ILE A 90 -2.23 -2.52 7.61
CA ILE A 90 -1.67 -3.88 7.60
C ILE A 90 -0.73 -4.06 6.40
N ALA A 91 -1.15 -3.65 5.21
CA ALA A 91 -0.34 -3.76 4.00
C ALA A 91 0.96 -2.96 4.11
N ILE A 92 0.89 -1.72 4.60
CA ILE A 92 2.06 -0.85 4.81
C ILE A 92 3.01 -1.44 5.85
N ALA A 93 2.47 -1.98 6.96
CA ALA A 93 3.27 -2.67 7.98
C ALA A 93 4.02 -3.87 7.39
N LEU A 94 3.36 -4.68 6.57
CA LEU A 94 4.00 -5.82 5.88
C LEU A 94 5.11 -5.36 4.94
N ILE A 95 4.88 -4.35 4.11
CA ILE A 95 5.88 -3.79 3.19
C ILE A 95 7.08 -3.25 3.97
N THR A 96 6.82 -2.53 5.06
CA THR A 96 7.87 -1.98 5.93
C THR A 96 8.70 -3.10 6.57
N LEU A 97 8.04 -4.12 7.13
CA LEU A 97 8.73 -5.29 7.71
C LEU A 97 9.53 -6.05 6.64
N GLY A 98 8.99 -6.20 5.44
CA GLY A 98 9.67 -6.82 4.32
C GLY A 98 10.96 -6.09 3.94
N HIS A 99 10.91 -4.75 3.88
CA HIS A 99 12.09 -3.93 3.64
C HIS A 99 13.13 -4.07 4.77
N ILE A 100 12.72 -3.88 6.03
CA ILE A 100 13.62 -3.91 7.19
C ILE A 100 14.28 -5.29 7.34
N LYS A 101 13.48 -6.36 7.31
CA LYS A 101 14.00 -7.73 7.41
C LYS A 101 14.88 -8.11 6.22
N GLY A 102 14.49 -7.71 5.02
CA GLY A 102 15.28 -7.92 3.82
C GLY A 102 16.62 -7.19 3.91
N LYS A 103 16.64 -5.93 4.35
CA LYS A 103 17.88 -5.17 4.55
C LYS A 103 18.84 -5.81 5.56
N ARG A 104 18.30 -6.46 6.60
CA ARG A 104 19.08 -7.12 7.67
C ARG A 104 19.45 -8.56 7.35
N ALA A 105 19.00 -9.12 6.23
CA ALA A 105 19.30 -10.49 5.86
C ALA A 105 20.82 -10.70 5.60
N ALA A 106 21.34 -11.83 6.08
CA ALA A 106 22.75 -12.15 5.98
C ALA A 106 23.20 -12.43 4.54
N ASP A 107 22.32 -12.99 3.72
CA ASP A 107 22.61 -13.36 2.35
C ASP A 107 21.57 -12.81 1.37
N SER A 108 21.95 -12.76 0.10
CA SER A 108 21.12 -12.23 -0.98
C SER A 108 19.83 -13.03 -1.19
N ALA A 109 19.91 -14.35 -1.16
CA ALA A 109 18.74 -15.20 -1.40
C ALA A 109 17.67 -14.99 -0.31
N THR A 110 18.06 -14.96 0.95
CA THR A 110 17.18 -14.67 2.09
C THR A 110 16.60 -13.26 1.99
N ARG A 111 17.42 -12.26 1.61
CA ARG A 111 16.99 -10.89 1.38
C ARG A 111 15.84 -10.83 0.39
N TYR A 112 16.02 -11.35 -0.81
CA TYR A 112 15.03 -11.24 -1.86
C TYR A 112 13.81 -12.13 -1.65
N LYS A 113 13.97 -13.31 -1.03
CA LYS A 113 12.81 -14.13 -0.60
C LYS A 113 11.94 -13.40 0.42
N THR A 114 12.56 -12.71 1.36
CA THR A 114 11.85 -11.94 2.40
C THR A 114 11.09 -10.77 1.75
N ILE A 115 11.77 -9.96 0.94
CA ILE A 115 11.14 -8.85 0.21
C ILE A 115 9.99 -9.37 -0.64
N PHE A 116 10.20 -10.42 -1.43
CA PHE A 116 9.18 -11.00 -2.29
C PHE A 116 7.93 -11.39 -1.51
N ARG A 117 8.07 -12.17 -0.43
CA ARG A 117 6.93 -12.65 0.35
C ARG A 117 6.13 -11.51 1.00
N PHE A 118 6.81 -10.63 1.69
CA PHE A 118 6.15 -9.54 2.40
C PHE A 118 5.51 -8.53 1.45
N PHE A 119 6.21 -8.16 0.38
CA PHE A 119 5.69 -7.23 -0.62
C PHE A 119 4.53 -7.82 -1.40
N LEU A 120 4.58 -9.11 -1.76
CA LEU A 120 3.49 -9.77 -2.45
C LEU A 120 2.21 -9.81 -1.61
N ILE A 121 2.30 -10.19 -0.33
CA ILE A 121 1.13 -10.23 0.56
C ILE A 121 0.59 -8.82 0.78
N GLY A 122 1.46 -7.85 1.07
CA GLY A 122 1.06 -6.44 1.22
C GLY A 122 0.41 -5.88 -0.05
N PHE A 123 0.95 -6.21 -1.22
CA PHE A 123 0.40 -5.80 -2.52
C PHE A 123 -0.99 -6.40 -2.78
N ILE A 124 -1.19 -7.68 -2.50
CA ILE A 124 -2.52 -8.34 -2.66
C ILE A 124 -3.57 -7.65 -1.78
N ILE A 125 -3.22 -7.35 -0.52
CA ILE A 125 -4.12 -6.62 0.39
C ILE A 125 -4.44 -5.23 -0.18
N MET A 126 -3.42 -4.49 -0.63
CA MET A 126 -3.63 -3.16 -1.22
C MET A 126 -4.53 -3.22 -2.46
N MET A 127 -4.29 -4.14 -3.37
CA MET A 127 -5.10 -4.31 -4.58
C MET A 127 -6.56 -4.64 -4.28
N ALA A 128 -6.82 -5.45 -3.25
CA ALA A 128 -8.17 -5.78 -2.80
C ALA A 128 -8.90 -4.59 -2.17
N MET A 129 -8.16 -3.65 -1.57
CA MET A 129 -8.73 -2.51 -0.84
C MET A 129 -8.65 -1.18 -1.60
N ILE A 130 -8.11 -1.14 -2.80
CA ILE A 130 -8.24 0.02 -3.67
C ILE A 130 -9.67 0.08 -4.21
N PRO A 131 -10.37 1.23 -4.08
CA PRO A 131 -11.73 1.39 -4.63
C PRO A 131 -11.66 1.59 -6.15
N TRP A 132 -11.45 0.50 -6.86
CA TRP A 132 -11.41 0.49 -8.32
C TRP A 132 -12.79 0.82 -8.89
N PRO A 133 -12.91 1.61 -9.96
CA PRO A 133 -14.20 2.00 -10.55
C PRO A 133 -15.06 0.81 -11.04
N PHE A 134 -14.43 -0.34 -11.28
CA PHE A 134 -15.09 -1.55 -11.74
C PHE A 134 -15.51 -2.52 -10.62
N LEU A 135 -15.21 -2.20 -9.35
CA LEU A 135 -15.58 -3.05 -8.21
C LEU A 135 -16.92 -2.63 -7.64
N SER A 136 -17.90 -3.52 -7.68
CA SER A 136 -19.27 -3.26 -7.22
C SER A 136 -19.43 -3.14 -5.71
N PHE A 137 -18.49 -3.69 -4.93
CA PHE A 137 -18.54 -3.66 -3.47
C PHE A 137 -17.85 -2.42 -2.85
N ALA A 138 -17.03 -1.73 -3.61
CA ALA A 138 -16.39 -0.49 -3.18
C ALA A 138 -17.21 0.72 -3.64
N PRO A 139 -17.25 1.82 -2.87
CA PRO A 139 -17.89 3.04 -3.33
C PRO A 139 -17.30 3.48 -4.67
N VAL A 140 -18.18 3.66 -5.66
CA VAL A 140 -17.77 4.03 -7.01
C VAL A 140 -17.11 5.41 -6.97
N ARG A 141 -15.83 5.43 -7.26
CA ARG A 141 -15.05 6.65 -7.47
C ARG A 141 -14.48 6.65 -8.88
N GLY A 142 -14.31 7.82 -9.46
CA GLY A 142 -13.63 7.96 -10.74
C GLY A 142 -12.17 7.45 -10.71
N TRP A 143 -11.54 7.44 -11.85
CA TRP A 143 -10.13 7.03 -11.97
C TRP A 143 -9.17 7.98 -11.25
N PHE A 144 -9.60 9.23 -11.01
CA PHE A 144 -8.83 10.30 -10.35
C PHE A 144 -9.63 11.03 -9.28
#